data_833da1ff4b798f3ba6d1c128c0f1fb13
#
_entry.id   833da1ff4b798f3ba6d1c128c0f1fb13
#
_cell.length_a   1.000
_cell.length_b   1.000
_cell.length_c   1.000
_cell.angle_alpha   90.00
_cell.angle_beta   90.00
_cell.angle_gamma   90.00
#
_symmetry.space_group_name_H-M   'P 1'
#
loop_
_entity.id
_entity.type
_entity.pdbx_description
1 polymer ?
#
loop_
_entity_poly.entity_id
_entity_poly.type
_entity_poly.pdbx_seq_one_letter_code
_entity_poly.pdbx_strand_id
1 'polypeptide(L)'
;MLQANPLLLAATRWIAMTVFALIATAAIAQPRYGLSPEASAVFEKWVMATCVGDEERALAAQLRRYAVQLEPAFRKAIVDGPPPAELREARAAAEARFAARQKFPIQEYSVEGVSEKDLAAFRRVSRQAYVDDQVRRFATGYRANAVAGLGIIGGPGARETLARIAANRNDPLAVAAREAIKVADQR
;
A
#
# COMPACT_ATOMS: atom_id res chain seq x y z
N MET A 1 -42.20 -53.75 31.70
CA MET A 1 -41.73 -52.42 32.01
C MET A 1 -40.28 -52.31 31.54
N LEU A 2 -40.04 -51.75 30.34
CA LEU A 2 -38.72 -51.51 29.82
C LEU A 2 -38.39 -50.03 30.03
N GLN A 3 -37.41 -49.75 30.91
CA GLN A 3 -36.88 -48.40 31.10
C GLN A 3 -36.01 -48.01 29.94
N ALA A 4 -36.40 -46.95 29.22
CA ALA A 4 -35.61 -46.36 28.18
C ALA A 4 -34.41 -45.60 28.77
N ASN A 5 -33.23 -45.93 28.30
CA ASN A 5 -31.96 -45.39 28.77
C ASN A 5 -31.75 -43.96 28.18
N PRO A 6 -31.66 -42.91 29.01
CA PRO A 6 -31.59 -41.52 28.56
C PRO A 6 -30.26 -41.12 27.94
N LEU A 7 -29.27 -42.01 27.89
CA LEU A 7 -27.91 -41.69 27.38
C LEU A 7 -27.75 -41.76 25.84
N LEU A 8 -28.75 -42.26 25.10
CA LEU A 8 -28.70 -42.40 23.65
C LEU A 8 -29.23 -41.17 22.87
N LEU A 9 -29.84 -40.20 23.55
CA LEU A 9 -30.40 -38.98 22.92
C LEU A 9 -29.46 -37.78 22.94
N ALA A 10 -28.32 -37.86 23.63
CA ALA A 10 -27.35 -36.76 23.73
C ALA A 10 -26.29 -36.78 22.63
N ALA A 11 -26.08 -37.92 21.94
CA ALA A 11 -25.00 -38.06 20.96
C ALA A 11 -25.35 -37.55 19.54
N THR A 12 -26.62 -37.40 19.23
CA THR A 12 -27.05 -36.98 17.87
C THR A 12 -27.16 -35.48 17.65
N ARG A 13 -27.01 -34.64 18.69
CA ARG A 13 -27.10 -33.20 18.57
C ARG A 13 -25.75 -32.47 18.32
N TRP A 14 -24.64 -33.16 18.49
CA TRP A 14 -23.30 -32.59 18.31
C TRP A 14 -22.71 -32.72 16.91
N ILE A 15 -23.27 -33.57 16.04
CA ILE A 15 -22.75 -33.77 14.68
C ILE A 15 -23.30 -32.73 13.69
N ALA A 16 -24.42 -32.07 13.99
CA ALA A 16 -25.03 -31.08 13.09
C ALA A 16 -24.43 -29.68 13.19
N MET A 17 -23.56 -29.40 14.17
CA MET A 17 -23.00 -28.04 14.38
C MET A 17 -21.58 -27.85 13.85
N THR A 18 -20.91 -28.90 13.39
CA THR A 18 -19.52 -28.84 12.91
C THR A 18 -19.35 -28.73 11.40
N VAL A 19 -20.42 -28.78 10.63
CA VAL A 19 -20.34 -28.68 9.14
C VAL A 19 -20.58 -27.26 8.61
N PHE A 20 -21.04 -26.31 9.46
CA PHE A 20 -21.31 -24.94 9.03
C PHE A 20 -20.14 -23.95 9.22
N ALA A 21 -19.00 -24.40 9.74
CA ALA A 21 -17.87 -23.52 10.05
C ALA A 21 -16.72 -23.56 9.03
N LEU A 22 -16.88 -24.17 7.88
CA LEU A 22 -15.79 -24.33 6.87
C LEU A 22 -16.15 -23.82 5.47
N ILE A 23 -17.19 -22.99 5.36
CA ILE A 23 -17.26 -22.06 4.23
C ILE A 23 -16.72 -20.70 4.75
N ALA A 24 -15.47 -20.69 5.17
CA ALA A 24 -14.67 -19.47 5.04
C ALA A 24 -14.62 -19.22 3.54
N THR A 25 -15.59 -18.45 3.03
CA THR A 25 -15.49 -17.80 1.74
C THR A 25 -14.15 -17.10 1.76
N ALA A 26 -13.14 -17.71 1.13
CA ALA A 26 -12.05 -16.96 0.58
C ALA A 26 -12.77 -15.93 -0.28
N ALA A 27 -12.95 -14.73 0.25
CA ALA A 27 -13.31 -13.57 -0.52
C ALA A 27 -12.19 -13.48 -1.55
N ILE A 28 -12.42 -14.04 -2.73
CA ILE A 28 -11.54 -13.88 -3.87
C ILE A 28 -11.56 -12.38 -4.05
N ALA A 29 -10.49 -11.74 -3.54
CA ALA A 29 -10.32 -10.31 -3.68
C ALA A 29 -10.49 -10.03 -5.16
N GLN A 30 -11.56 -9.32 -5.52
CA GLN A 30 -11.81 -9.04 -6.92
C GLN A 30 -10.56 -8.38 -7.49
N PRO A 31 -10.04 -8.87 -8.62
CA PRO A 31 -8.80 -8.37 -9.17
C PRO A 31 -8.92 -6.87 -9.36
N ARG A 32 -8.10 -6.14 -8.63
CA ARG A 32 -8.08 -4.69 -8.63
C ARG A 32 -7.73 -4.21 -10.03
N TYR A 33 -8.46 -3.25 -10.54
CA TYR A 33 -8.28 -2.69 -11.89
C TYR A 33 -8.43 -3.70 -13.05
N GLY A 34 -9.08 -4.85 -12.84
CA GLY A 34 -9.21 -5.89 -13.89
C GLY A 34 -7.91 -6.60 -14.25
N LEU A 35 -6.92 -6.56 -13.37
CA LEU A 35 -5.65 -7.24 -13.54
C LEU A 35 -5.78 -8.77 -13.37
N SER A 36 -4.93 -9.55 -14.03
CA SER A 36 -4.76 -10.95 -13.67
C SER A 36 -4.20 -11.08 -12.25
N PRO A 37 -4.37 -12.21 -11.56
CA PRO A 37 -3.83 -12.41 -10.20
C PRO A 37 -2.33 -12.11 -10.10
N GLU A 38 -1.55 -12.54 -11.09
CA GLU A 38 -0.10 -12.34 -11.16
C GLU A 38 0.24 -10.86 -11.37
N ALA A 39 -0.46 -10.18 -12.29
CA ALA A 39 -0.27 -8.75 -12.53
C ALA A 39 -0.69 -7.91 -11.31
N SER A 40 -1.75 -8.33 -10.58
CA SER A 40 -2.19 -7.68 -9.34
C SER A 40 -1.11 -7.79 -8.26
N ALA A 41 -0.53 -8.97 -8.06
CA ALA A 41 0.54 -9.17 -7.08
C ALA A 41 1.78 -8.30 -7.40
N VAL A 42 2.15 -8.20 -8.68
CA VAL A 42 3.26 -7.33 -9.12
C VAL A 42 2.92 -5.86 -8.90
N PHE A 43 1.70 -5.43 -9.24
CA PHE A 43 1.22 -4.08 -9.02
C PHE A 43 1.25 -3.68 -7.55
N GLU A 44 0.66 -4.50 -6.68
CA GLU A 44 0.58 -4.25 -5.23
C GLU A 44 1.98 -4.17 -4.61
N LYS A 45 2.85 -5.14 -4.93
CA LYS A 45 4.23 -5.13 -4.46
C LYS A 45 4.96 -3.85 -4.88
N TRP A 46 4.71 -3.35 -6.10
CA TRP A 46 5.37 -2.14 -6.60
C TRP A 46 4.86 -0.87 -5.92
N VAL A 47 3.53 -0.66 -5.86
CA VAL A 47 2.97 0.59 -5.31
C VAL A 47 3.19 0.71 -3.81
N MET A 48 3.42 -0.41 -3.12
CA MET A 48 3.72 -0.48 -1.69
C MET A 48 5.22 -0.51 -1.38
N ALA A 49 6.10 -0.55 -2.38
CA ALA A 49 7.54 -0.61 -2.16
C ALA A 49 8.03 0.64 -1.41
N THR A 50 8.83 0.42 -0.38
CA THR A 50 9.40 1.50 0.46
C THR A 50 10.90 1.72 0.24
N CYS A 51 11.59 0.75 -0.38
CA CYS A 51 13.04 0.79 -0.57
C CYS A 51 13.45 0.26 -1.93
N VAL A 52 14.52 0.84 -2.47
CA VAL A 52 15.20 0.47 -3.71
C VAL A 52 16.29 -0.54 -3.39
N GLY A 53 16.37 -1.65 -4.12
CA GLY A 53 17.38 -2.67 -3.93
C GLY A 53 17.41 -3.70 -5.06
N ASP A 54 18.11 -4.82 -4.87
CA ASP A 54 18.20 -5.88 -5.90
C ASP A 54 16.83 -6.48 -6.24
N GLU A 55 15.91 -6.50 -5.29
CA GLU A 55 14.52 -6.90 -5.53
C GLU A 55 13.81 -5.99 -6.51
N GLU A 56 14.17 -4.71 -6.59
CA GLU A 56 13.58 -3.75 -7.53
C GLU A 56 13.88 -4.11 -8.98
N ARG A 57 15.10 -4.57 -9.28
CA ARG A 57 15.44 -4.99 -10.66
C ARG A 57 14.60 -6.17 -11.13
N ALA A 58 14.40 -7.15 -10.24
CA ALA A 58 13.54 -8.30 -10.52
C ALA A 58 12.09 -7.87 -10.71
N LEU A 59 11.60 -6.96 -9.85
CA LEU A 59 10.25 -6.43 -9.93
C LEU A 59 10.05 -5.55 -11.17
N ALA A 60 11.04 -4.75 -11.56
CA ALA A 60 11.00 -3.96 -12.79
C ALA A 60 10.90 -4.85 -14.05
N ALA A 61 11.56 -6.01 -14.07
CA ALA A 61 11.40 -6.98 -15.16
C ALA A 61 9.97 -7.55 -15.22
N GLN A 62 9.36 -7.80 -14.06
CA GLN A 62 7.97 -8.24 -13.97
C GLN A 62 7.00 -7.15 -14.42
N LEU A 63 7.21 -5.88 -14.05
CA LEU A 63 6.40 -4.76 -14.54
C LEU A 63 6.38 -4.70 -16.08
N ARG A 64 7.52 -4.91 -16.71
CA ARG A 64 7.61 -4.94 -18.19
C ARG A 64 6.85 -6.09 -18.80
N ARG A 65 6.91 -7.27 -18.16
CA ARG A 65 6.18 -8.46 -18.63
C ARG A 65 4.67 -8.23 -18.67
N TYR A 66 4.13 -7.50 -17.68
CA TYR A 66 2.70 -7.21 -17.58
C TYR A 66 2.34 -5.79 -18.03
N ALA A 67 3.19 -5.10 -18.77
CA ALA A 67 3.06 -3.68 -19.12
C ALA A 67 1.67 -3.29 -19.65
N VAL A 68 1.11 -4.09 -20.57
CA VAL A 68 -0.20 -3.83 -21.19
C VAL A 68 -1.34 -3.79 -20.16
N GLN A 69 -1.29 -4.67 -19.14
CA GLN A 69 -2.28 -4.70 -18.08
C GLN A 69 -2.02 -3.61 -17.02
N LEU A 70 -0.74 -3.36 -16.72
CA LEU A 70 -0.34 -2.48 -15.61
C LEU A 70 -0.43 -0.99 -15.96
N GLU A 71 -0.26 -0.61 -17.22
CA GLU A 71 -0.32 0.80 -17.64
C GLU A 71 -1.64 1.47 -17.22
N PRO A 72 -2.84 0.94 -17.57
CA PRO A 72 -4.11 1.54 -17.15
C PRO A 72 -4.29 1.49 -15.63
N ALA A 73 -3.79 0.47 -14.95
CA ALA A 73 -3.86 0.35 -13.51
C ALA A 73 -3.03 1.44 -12.80
N PHE A 74 -1.80 1.69 -13.25
CA PHE A 74 -0.98 2.77 -12.73
C PHE A 74 -1.59 4.15 -12.98
N ARG A 75 -2.13 4.40 -14.19
CA ARG A 75 -2.81 5.66 -14.49
C ARG A 75 -3.98 5.90 -13.54
N LYS A 76 -4.76 4.87 -13.26
CA LYS A 76 -5.86 4.93 -12.31
C LYS A 76 -5.37 5.12 -10.87
N ALA A 77 -4.32 4.43 -10.45
CA ALA A 77 -3.70 4.58 -9.14
C ALA A 77 -3.15 6.00 -8.88
N ILE A 78 -2.62 6.67 -9.90
CA ILE A 78 -2.18 8.07 -9.82
C ILE A 78 -3.37 9.01 -9.52
N VAL A 79 -4.51 8.76 -10.14
CA VAL A 79 -5.73 9.59 -9.95
C VAL A 79 -6.41 9.27 -8.62
N ASP A 80 -6.75 8.00 -8.42
CA ASP A 80 -7.57 7.56 -7.28
C ASP A 80 -6.75 7.52 -5.96
N GLY A 81 -5.44 7.27 -6.04
CA GLY A 81 -4.60 7.01 -4.87
C GLY A 81 -4.80 5.61 -4.28
N PRO A 82 -4.33 5.40 -3.04
CA PRO A 82 -4.51 4.13 -2.35
C PRO A 82 -5.97 3.86 -1.98
N PRO A 83 -6.39 2.58 -1.92
CA PRO A 83 -7.74 2.22 -1.50
C PRO A 83 -8.06 2.66 -0.07
N PRO A 84 -9.34 2.82 0.24
CA PRO A 84 -9.78 3.16 1.60
C PRO A 84 -9.31 2.17 2.67
N ALA A 85 -9.16 0.88 2.34
CA ALA A 85 -8.64 -0.12 3.28
C ALA A 85 -7.19 0.18 3.65
N GLU A 86 -6.32 0.39 2.67
CA GLU A 86 -4.91 0.72 2.87
C GLU A 86 -4.72 2.07 3.59
N LEU A 87 -5.57 3.06 3.32
CA LEU A 87 -5.58 4.32 4.06
C LEU A 87 -5.96 4.12 5.55
N ARG A 88 -6.90 3.22 5.84
CA ARG A 88 -7.24 2.88 7.23
C ARG A 88 -6.08 2.19 7.94
N GLU A 89 -5.41 1.25 7.26
CA GLU A 89 -4.24 0.56 7.82
C GLU A 89 -3.07 1.53 8.05
N ALA A 90 -2.80 2.41 7.08
CA ALA A 90 -1.79 3.45 7.23
C ALA A 90 -2.09 4.38 8.41
N ARG A 91 -3.37 4.75 8.61
CA ARG A 91 -3.80 5.54 9.76
C ARG A 91 -3.59 4.79 11.06
N ALA A 92 -4.03 3.53 11.17
CA ALA A 92 -3.85 2.71 12.36
C ALA A 92 -2.36 2.53 12.69
N ALA A 93 -1.53 2.29 11.70
CA ALA A 93 -0.08 2.19 11.86
C ALA A 93 0.54 3.51 12.33
N ALA A 94 0.08 4.65 11.81
CA ALA A 94 0.54 5.98 12.26
C ALA A 94 0.14 6.26 13.70
N GLU A 95 -1.07 5.89 14.11
CA GLU A 95 -1.54 6.01 15.50
C GLU A 95 -0.71 5.15 16.46
N ALA A 96 -0.44 3.90 16.08
CA ALA A 96 0.41 3.02 16.88
C ALA A 96 1.84 3.57 17.03
N ARG A 97 2.44 4.11 15.95
CA ARG A 97 3.76 4.75 15.99
C ARG A 97 3.75 5.99 16.88
N PHE A 98 2.70 6.83 16.81
CA PHE A 98 2.59 7.98 17.68
C PHE A 98 2.51 7.58 19.15
N ALA A 99 1.72 6.55 19.49
CA ALA A 99 1.60 6.02 20.84
C ALA A 99 2.93 5.41 21.35
N ALA A 100 3.64 4.68 20.48
CA ALA A 100 4.96 4.13 20.83
C ALA A 100 5.98 5.24 21.11
N ARG A 101 5.98 6.30 20.27
CA ARG A 101 6.84 7.46 20.43
C ARG A 101 6.65 8.20 21.76
N GLN A 102 5.44 8.21 22.30
CA GLN A 102 5.16 8.81 23.60
C GLN A 102 5.77 8.03 24.78
N LYS A 103 5.97 6.72 24.60
CA LYS A 103 6.56 5.84 25.62
C LYS A 103 8.09 5.95 25.67
N PHE A 104 8.72 6.34 24.55
CA PHE A 104 10.16 6.46 24.45
C PHE A 104 10.50 7.95 24.23
N PRO A 105 10.92 8.68 25.28
CA PRO A 105 11.31 10.08 25.14
C PRO A 105 12.48 10.21 24.16
N ILE A 106 12.33 11.16 23.25
CA ILE A 106 13.30 11.44 22.15
C ILE A 106 14.73 11.71 22.63
N GLN A 107 14.94 11.96 23.92
CA GLN A 107 16.25 12.12 24.54
C GLN A 107 17.19 10.90 24.33
N GLU A 108 16.63 9.71 24.09
CA GLU A 108 17.41 8.49 23.80
C GLU A 108 17.81 8.37 22.33
N TYR A 109 17.18 9.15 21.45
CA TYR A 109 17.54 9.22 20.03
C TYR A 109 18.27 10.54 19.75
N SER A 110 19.52 10.63 20.17
CA SER A 110 20.43 11.68 19.69
C SER A 110 20.74 11.38 18.21
N VAL A 111 19.87 11.86 17.33
CA VAL A 111 20.18 11.86 15.90
C VAL A 111 21.17 12.97 15.67
N GLU A 112 22.42 12.63 15.38
CA GLU A 112 23.44 13.60 15.01
C GLU A 112 22.89 14.55 13.94
N GLY A 113 22.93 15.86 14.18
CA GLY A 113 22.47 16.86 13.25
C GLY A 113 21.05 17.41 13.44
N VAL A 114 20.27 16.89 14.40
CA VAL A 114 18.94 17.45 14.71
C VAL A 114 19.07 18.51 15.81
N SER A 115 18.64 19.74 15.52
CA SER A 115 18.71 20.83 16.49
C SER A 115 17.70 20.65 17.63
N GLU A 116 18.02 21.20 18.82
CA GLU A 116 17.08 21.27 19.95
C GLU A 116 15.75 21.95 19.56
N LYS A 117 15.79 22.93 18.66
CA LYS A 117 14.61 23.61 18.13
C LYS A 117 13.71 22.67 17.33
N ASP A 118 14.30 21.83 16.49
CA ASP A 118 13.58 20.85 15.67
C ASP A 118 12.99 19.75 16.56
N LEU A 119 13.71 19.31 17.59
CA LEU A 119 13.21 18.38 18.60
C LEU A 119 12.03 18.97 19.37
N ALA A 120 12.11 20.24 19.77
CA ALA A 120 11.02 20.94 20.45
C ALA A 120 9.79 21.10 19.55
N ALA A 121 9.98 21.44 18.28
CA ALA A 121 8.90 21.50 17.30
C ALA A 121 8.24 20.13 17.11
N PHE A 122 9.05 19.09 17.00
CA PHE A 122 8.59 17.72 16.87
C PHE A 122 7.78 17.24 18.11
N ARG A 123 8.16 17.63 19.32
CA ARG A 123 7.40 17.32 20.55
C ARG A 123 6.03 18.00 20.62
N ARG A 124 5.87 19.14 19.95
CA ARG A 124 4.62 19.93 19.93
C ARG A 124 3.60 19.45 18.91
N VAL A 125 3.97 18.53 18.01
CA VAL A 125 3.04 18.01 17.00
C VAL A 125 1.91 17.23 17.68
N SER A 126 0.68 17.66 17.43
CA SER A 126 -0.49 16.94 17.93
C SER A 126 -0.62 15.55 17.29
N ARG A 127 -1.27 14.60 17.99
CA ARG A 127 -1.54 13.27 17.45
C ARG A 127 -2.23 13.36 16.09
N GLN A 128 -3.25 14.20 15.97
CA GLN A 128 -4.01 14.37 14.73
C GLN A 128 -3.12 14.85 13.59
N ALA A 129 -2.32 15.91 13.81
CA ALA A 129 -1.42 16.46 12.80
C ALA A 129 -0.37 15.43 12.36
N TYR A 130 0.18 14.65 13.29
CA TYR A 130 1.12 13.58 12.98
C TYR A 130 0.48 12.49 12.11
N VAL A 131 -0.68 11.98 12.53
CA VAL A 131 -1.39 10.91 11.82
C VAL A 131 -1.78 11.36 10.42
N ASP A 132 -2.34 12.56 10.28
CA ASP A 132 -2.76 13.09 8.98
C ASP A 132 -1.55 13.33 8.04
N ASP A 133 -0.41 13.75 8.59
CA ASP A 133 0.83 13.86 7.80
C ASP A 133 1.32 12.49 7.32
N GLN A 134 1.33 11.48 8.17
CA GLN A 134 1.75 10.13 7.79
C GLN A 134 0.83 9.52 6.73
N VAL A 135 -0.49 9.68 6.86
CA VAL A 135 -1.46 9.21 5.86
C VAL A 135 -1.27 9.94 4.52
N ARG A 136 -1.05 11.26 4.56
CA ARG A 136 -0.77 12.04 3.34
C ARG A 136 0.52 11.60 2.67
N ARG A 137 1.61 11.37 3.42
CA ARG A 137 2.89 10.85 2.91
C ARG A 137 2.72 9.48 2.28
N PHE A 138 1.97 8.59 2.92
CA PHE A 138 1.64 7.28 2.38
C PHE A 138 0.92 7.40 1.03
N ALA A 139 -0.13 8.22 0.96
CA ALA A 139 -0.90 8.42 -0.26
C ALA A 139 -0.06 9.04 -1.39
N THR A 140 0.83 9.98 -1.05
CA THR A 140 1.76 10.58 -2.02
C THR A 140 2.79 9.57 -2.51
N GLY A 141 3.38 8.78 -1.60
CA GLY A 141 4.34 7.73 -1.94
C GLY A 141 3.73 6.67 -2.85
N TYR A 142 2.52 6.20 -2.54
CA TYR A 142 1.77 5.28 -3.38
C TYR A 142 1.60 5.78 -4.83
N ARG A 143 1.19 7.05 -4.99
CA ARG A 143 1.04 7.68 -6.31
C ARG A 143 2.39 7.87 -7.01
N ALA A 144 3.43 8.24 -6.27
CA ALA A 144 4.78 8.39 -6.82
C ALA A 144 5.34 7.06 -7.33
N ASN A 145 5.09 5.96 -6.61
CA ASN A 145 5.45 4.61 -7.07
C ASN A 145 4.69 4.22 -8.34
N ALA A 146 3.40 4.59 -8.46
CA ALA A 146 2.64 4.37 -9.69
C ALA A 146 3.22 5.17 -10.87
N VAL A 147 3.66 6.42 -10.63
CA VAL A 147 4.39 7.24 -11.64
C VAL A 147 5.70 6.58 -12.05
N ALA A 148 6.49 6.11 -11.08
CA ALA A 148 7.73 5.38 -11.37
C ALA A 148 7.49 4.10 -12.17
N GLY A 149 6.42 3.36 -11.84
CA GLY A 149 5.97 2.18 -12.60
C GLY A 149 5.69 2.50 -14.07
N LEU A 150 5.04 3.63 -14.38
CA LEU A 150 4.85 4.09 -15.77
C LEU A 150 6.20 4.35 -16.46
N GLY A 151 7.17 4.93 -15.77
CA GLY A 151 8.54 5.12 -16.32
C GLY A 151 9.21 3.80 -16.68
N ILE A 152 9.04 2.77 -15.85
CA ILE A 152 9.60 1.44 -16.11
C ILE A 152 8.88 0.73 -17.27
N ILE A 153 7.58 0.91 -17.44
CA ILE A 153 6.81 0.35 -18.54
C ILE A 153 7.16 1.03 -19.88
N GLY A 154 7.21 2.37 -19.89
CA GLY A 154 7.77 3.14 -20.99
C GLY A 154 6.96 3.19 -22.30
N GLY A 155 5.71 2.77 -22.33
CA GLY A 155 4.84 2.84 -23.52
C GLY A 155 4.41 4.28 -23.89
N PRO A 156 3.83 4.48 -25.09
CA PRO A 156 3.39 5.81 -25.55
C PRO A 156 2.41 6.48 -24.58
N GLY A 157 1.39 5.76 -24.09
CA GLY A 157 0.40 6.28 -23.14
C GLY A 157 1.01 6.58 -21.77
N ALA A 158 2.00 5.79 -21.34
CA ALA A 158 2.76 6.07 -20.12
C ALA A 158 3.53 7.39 -20.27
N ARG A 159 4.24 7.59 -21.38
CA ARG A 159 5.00 8.83 -21.68
C ARG A 159 4.10 10.06 -21.72
N GLU A 160 2.96 9.97 -22.39
CA GLU A 160 1.97 11.05 -22.43
C GLU A 160 1.49 11.44 -21.03
N THR A 161 1.16 10.43 -20.20
CA THR A 161 0.72 10.65 -18.83
C THR A 161 1.82 11.31 -17.98
N LEU A 162 3.05 10.82 -18.09
CA LEU A 162 4.20 11.38 -17.38
C LEU A 162 4.49 12.82 -17.81
N ALA A 163 4.46 13.11 -19.13
CA ALA A 163 4.68 14.46 -19.66
C ALA A 163 3.63 15.45 -19.11
N ARG A 164 2.37 15.06 -19.08
CA ARG A 164 1.28 15.89 -18.54
C ARG A 164 1.49 16.20 -17.06
N ILE A 165 1.87 15.22 -16.23
CA ILE A 165 2.16 15.44 -14.80
C ILE A 165 3.39 16.33 -14.64
N ALA A 166 4.46 16.07 -15.39
CA ALA A 166 5.72 16.82 -15.30
C ALA A 166 5.59 18.29 -15.70
N ALA A 167 4.64 18.61 -16.61
CA ALA A 167 4.36 19.97 -17.06
C ALA A 167 3.69 20.83 -15.97
N ASN A 168 2.93 20.25 -15.07
CA ASN A 168 2.29 20.96 -13.97
C ASN A 168 3.25 21.09 -12.78
N ARG A 169 3.95 22.24 -12.68
CA ARG A 169 4.94 22.49 -11.61
C ARG A 169 4.36 22.46 -10.19
N ASN A 170 3.05 22.66 -10.06
CA ASN A 170 2.35 22.63 -8.77
C ASN A 170 1.86 21.23 -8.40
N ASP A 171 1.98 20.25 -9.29
CA ASP A 171 1.63 18.86 -9.00
C ASP A 171 2.70 18.26 -8.07
N PRO A 172 2.33 17.70 -6.91
CA PRO A 172 3.27 17.06 -6.00
C PRO A 172 4.03 15.88 -6.63
N LEU A 173 3.52 15.33 -7.74
CA LEU A 173 4.14 14.23 -8.50
C LEU A 173 5.04 14.72 -9.64
N ALA A 174 5.13 16.02 -9.90
CA ALA A 174 5.89 16.56 -11.04
C ALA A 174 7.37 16.17 -11.03
N VAL A 175 7.98 16.12 -9.85
CA VAL A 175 9.38 15.68 -9.70
C VAL A 175 9.51 14.19 -10.04
N ALA A 176 8.66 13.35 -9.47
CA ALA A 176 8.65 11.92 -9.75
C ALA A 176 8.41 11.62 -11.25
N ALA A 177 7.53 12.38 -11.89
CA ALA A 177 7.25 12.22 -13.32
C ALA A 177 8.46 12.59 -14.19
N ARG A 178 9.19 13.65 -13.87
CA ARG A 178 10.44 14.01 -14.60
C ARG A 178 11.50 12.92 -14.47
N GLU A 179 11.67 12.34 -13.29
CA GLU A 179 12.61 11.22 -13.12
C GLU A 179 12.15 9.97 -13.85
N ALA A 180 10.85 9.65 -13.82
CA ALA A 180 10.28 8.54 -14.56
C ALA A 180 10.45 8.68 -16.10
N ILE A 181 10.36 9.90 -16.64
CA ILE A 181 10.65 10.18 -18.06
C ILE A 181 12.11 9.83 -18.38
N LYS A 182 13.07 10.26 -17.55
CA LYS A 182 14.49 9.92 -17.76
C LYS A 182 14.71 8.41 -17.81
N VAL A 183 14.04 7.65 -16.93
CA VAL A 183 14.11 6.18 -16.93
C VAL A 183 13.52 5.59 -18.22
N ALA A 184 12.41 6.15 -18.71
CA ALA A 184 11.77 5.72 -19.96
C ALA A 184 12.61 6.04 -21.20
N ASP A 185 13.43 7.10 -21.17
CA ASP A 185 14.26 7.55 -22.30
C ASP A 185 15.61 6.83 -22.38
N GLN A 186 16.06 6.17 -21.33
CA GLN A 186 17.31 5.38 -21.31
C GLN A 186 17.17 4.01 -21.99
N ARG A 187 16.10 3.79 -22.74
CA ARG A 187 15.76 2.55 -23.44
C ARG A 187 15.63 2.78 -24.93
#